data_a263c948aa696ce303c6f3d3f01ddcc6
#
_entry.id   a263c948aa696ce303c6f3d3f01ddcc6
#
_cell.length_a   1.000
_cell.length_b   1.000
_cell.length_c   1.000
_cell.angle_alpha   90.00
_cell.angle_beta   90.00
_cell.angle_gamma   90.00
#
_symmetry.space_group_name_H-M   'P 1'
#
loop_
_entity.id
_entity.type
_entity.pdbx_description
1 polymer ?
#
loop_
_entity_poly.entity_id
_entity_poly.type
_entity_poly.pdbx_seq_one_letter_code
_entity_poly.pdbx_strand_id
1 'polypeptide(L)'
;MTYDFITVMDRRGKDALAVDVIPFEGAEVAEGFDRIPMWVADMNFATVPTIQEHIVNRVNHPAFGYFEPSEEYYNSIINWQKERNLVEGLKAEYIGYENGVLGCLAAAVQSFTAPGEAVLLHSPTYIGFTHVFEDNGRKMVLSDLVQDESGVWRMDYEDMDRKIKEHKIHFAVFCSPHNPTGRVWEWEEIEKAMEVYKNNDCVVISDEIWSDLILQGNHHIPTQSVSEDARNRTIAIYAPSKTFNLAGLIGSYHIIYNPYLRDRVRKQSGLCHYNSMNVLSMHALIGAYRPEGHVWVDELREVLTGNVEFAYQHILEHFEGVKLAKPQGTYMLYLDCEEWCKKKGITLDELIKAGIRVGVIWQDGRPFNRPWAIRMNLALPRSRVEEAFRRLTEYVFA
;
A
#
# COMPACT_ATOMS: atom_id res chain seq x y z
N MET A 1 17.10 -13.63 14.53
CA MET A 1 16.48 -12.32 14.34
C MET A 1 16.92 -11.39 15.46
N THR A 2 17.25 -10.16 15.11
CA THR A 2 17.67 -9.11 16.07
C THR A 2 16.47 -8.45 16.73
N TYR A 3 15.33 -8.40 16.01
CA TYR A 3 14.10 -7.74 16.45
C TYR A 3 13.02 -8.75 16.85
N ASP A 4 12.08 -8.29 17.67
CA ASP A 4 10.96 -9.10 18.19
C ASP A 4 9.75 -9.00 17.23
N PHE A 5 9.51 -10.08 16.52
CA PHE A 5 8.31 -10.30 15.70
C PHE A 5 7.40 -11.40 16.24
N ILE A 6 7.64 -11.83 17.48
CA ILE A 6 6.93 -12.96 18.13
C ILE A 6 5.94 -12.46 19.18
N THR A 7 6.30 -11.44 19.95
CA THR A 7 5.47 -10.92 21.03
C THR A 7 4.18 -10.29 20.48
N VAL A 8 3.04 -10.73 21.03
CA VAL A 8 1.74 -10.14 20.72
C VAL A 8 1.58 -8.85 21.52
N MET A 9 1.68 -7.73 20.84
CA MET A 9 1.55 -6.41 21.47
C MET A 9 0.07 -6.09 21.75
N ASP A 10 -0.24 -5.69 22.99
CA ASP A 10 -1.56 -5.14 23.33
C ASP A 10 -1.67 -3.68 22.85
N ARG A 11 -2.49 -3.47 21.85
CA ARG A 11 -2.75 -2.15 21.24
C ARG A 11 -4.08 -1.52 21.67
N ARG A 12 -4.84 -2.18 22.56
CA ARG A 12 -6.15 -1.66 23.03
C ARG A 12 -5.93 -0.39 23.86
N GLY A 13 -6.75 0.62 23.58
CA GLY A 13 -6.63 1.94 24.23
C GLY A 13 -5.30 2.66 23.93
N LYS A 14 -4.69 2.36 22.80
CA LYS A 14 -3.47 3.00 22.28
C LYS A 14 -3.72 3.66 20.93
N ASP A 15 -4.92 4.20 20.72
CA ASP A 15 -5.35 4.85 19.48
C ASP A 15 -5.19 3.97 18.24
N ALA A 16 -5.49 2.67 18.40
CA ALA A 16 -5.26 1.65 17.38
C ALA A 16 -6.57 1.29 16.67
N LEU A 17 -6.89 1.97 15.59
CA LEU A 17 -8.06 1.73 14.74
C LEU A 17 -8.25 0.25 14.42
N ALA A 18 -7.16 -0.47 14.13
CA ALA A 18 -7.19 -1.88 13.77
C ALA A 18 -7.83 -2.77 14.84
N VAL A 19 -7.67 -2.41 16.10
CA VAL A 19 -8.13 -3.19 17.27
C VAL A 19 -9.43 -2.65 17.85
N ASP A 20 -9.58 -1.31 17.86
CA ASP A 20 -10.69 -0.64 18.54
C ASP A 20 -11.99 -0.66 17.71
N VAL A 21 -11.88 -0.76 16.38
CA VAL A 21 -13.03 -0.69 15.45
C VAL A 21 -13.27 -2.04 14.75
N ILE A 22 -14.55 -2.38 14.57
CA ILE A 22 -15.00 -3.44 13.67
C ILE A 22 -15.52 -2.76 12.38
N PRO A 23 -14.88 -3.01 11.21
CA PRO A 23 -15.17 -2.25 9.99
C PRO A 23 -16.39 -2.76 9.21
N PHE A 24 -17.35 -3.39 9.88
CA PHE A 24 -18.54 -3.94 9.25
C PHE A 24 -19.77 -3.77 10.14
N GLU A 25 -20.77 -3.08 9.63
CA GLU A 25 -21.97 -2.73 10.37
C GLU A 25 -22.78 -3.97 10.82
N GLY A 26 -23.18 -3.97 12.07
CA GLY A 26 -23.96 -5.07 12.67
C GLY A 26 -23.18 -6.38 12.84
N ALA A 27 -21.85 -6.33 12.79
CA ALA A 27 -21.00 -7.45 13.12
C ALA A 27 -20.43 -7.33 14.54
N GLU A 28 -20.42 -8.42 15.29
CA GLU A 28 -19.94 -8.49 16.66
C GLU A 28 -19.07 -9.73 16.85
N VAL A 29 -18.09 -9.62 17.74
CA VAL A 29 -17.28 -10.77 18.18
C VAL A 29 -18.04 -11.51 19.28
N ALA A 30 -18.20 -12.83 19.12
CA ALA A 30 -18.88 -13.65 20.10
C ALA A 30 -18.07 -13.80 21.39
N GLU A 31 -18.76 -14.04 22.49
CA GLU A 31 -18.13 -14.32 23.80
C GLU A 31 -17.15 -15.50 23.68
N GLY A 32 -16.01 -15.38 24.32
CA GLY A 32 -14.94 -16.37 24.28
C GLY A 32 -13.89 -16.18 23.18
N PHE A 33 -14.12 -15.25 22.23
CA PHE A 33 -13.11 -14.90 21.21
C PHE A 33 -12.53 -13.51 21.48
N ASP A 34 -11.23 -13.36 21.34
CA ASP A 34 -10.55 -12.08 21.27
C ASP A 34 -10.40 -11.63 19.79
N ARG A 35 -10.18 -10.32 19.60
CA ARG A 35 -10.00 -9.74 18.26
C ARG A 35 -8.62 -10.04 17.71
N ILE A 36 -8.56 -10.51 16.46
CA ILE A 36 -7.35 -10.64 15.65
C ILE A 36 -7.47 -9.64 14.51
N PRO A 37 -6.75 -8.50 14.53
CA PRO A 37 -6.92 -7.42 13.57
C PRO A 37 -6.22 -7.75 12.24
N MET A 38 -6.99 -8.10 11.22
CA MET A 38 -6.49 -8.48 9.90
C MET A 38 -7.11 -7.63 8.77
N TRP A 39 -7.52 -6.39 9.02
CA TRP A 39 -8.24 -5.58 8.05
C TRP A 39 -7.51 -4.30 7.59
N VAL A 40 -7.10 -3.44 8.51
CA VAL A 40 -6.41 -2.20 8.16
C VAL A 40 -4.96 -2.47 7.77
N ALA A 41 -4.43 -1.64 6.88
CA ALA A 41 -3.06 -1.76 6.41
C ALA A 41 -2.07 -1.11 7.40
N ASP A 42 -2.01 -1.65 8.61
CA ASP A 42 -0.98 -1.37 9.63
C ASP A 42 -0.42 -2.70 10.19
N MET A 43 0.60 -2.63 11.03
CA MET A 43 1.26 -3.82 11.56
C MET A 43 1.05 -3.97 13.07
N ASN A 44 1.09 -5.23 13.54
CA ASN A 44 1.03 -5.57 14.96
C ASN A 44 2.42 -5.95 15.51
N PHE A 45 3.44 -5.28 15.01
CA PHE A 45 4.84 -5.39 15.47
C PHE A 45 5.32 -4.04 16.00
N ALA A 46 6.25 -4.08 16.96
CA ALA A 46 7.00 -2.90 17.34
C ALA A 46 7.86 -2.43 16.17
N THR A 47 7.87 -1.13 15.91
CA THR A 47 8.76 -0.56 14.88
C THR A 47 10.22 -0.53 15.35
N VAL A 48 11.15 -0.24 14.43
CA VAL A 48 12.58 -0.17 14.76
C VAL A 48 12.84 0.91 15.84
N PRO A 49 13.62 0.61 16.90
CA PRO A 49 13.81 1.52 18.04
C PRO A 49 14.38 2.89 17.68
N THR A 50 15.19 2.97 16.63
CA THR A 50 15.80 4.23 16.16
C THR A 50 14.76 5.30 15.81
N ILE A 51 13.54 4.93 15.43
CA ILE A 51 12.44 5.86 15.19
C ILE A 51 12.05 6.56 16.50
N GLN A 52 11.82 5.78 17.57
CA GLN A 52 11.46 6.35 18.88
C GLN A 52 12.59 7.23 19.42
N GLU A 53 13.84 6.79 19.28
CA GLU A 53 15.02 7.54 19.71
C GLU A 53 15.09 8.93 19.04
N HIS A 54 14.93 8.99 17.73
CA HIS A 54 14.95 10.25 16.98
C HIS A 54 13.79 11.17 17.36
N ILE A 55 12.58 10.63 17.55
CA ILE A 55 11.42 11.42 17.98
C ILE A 55 11.65 11.97 19.39
N VAL A 56 12.07 11.11 20.33
CA VAL A 56 12.31 11.52 21.73
C VAL A 56 13.41 12.57 21.81
N ASN A 57 14.51 12.40 21.11
CA ASN A 57 15.59 13.39 21.04
C ASN A 57 15.08 14.74 20.55
N ARG A 58 14.20 14.76 19.54
CA ARG A 58 13.58 16.01 19.06
C ARG A 58 12.62 16.62 20.08
N VAL A 59 11.80 15.79 20.74
CA VAL A 59 10.82 16.24 21.76
C VAL A 59 11.51 16.82 22.99
N ASN A 60 12.68 16.32 23.37
CA ASN A 60 13.47 16.84 24.49
C ASN A 60 13.88 18.32 24.31
N HIS A 61 13.89 18.84 23.08
CA HIS A 61 13.99 20.28 22.85
C HIS A 61 12.61 20.94 22.89
N PRO A 62 12.33 21.85 23.83
CA PRO A 62 10.97 22.30 24.15
C PRO A 62 10.37 23.33 23.16
N ALA A 63 11.06 23.69 22.09
CA ALA A 63 10.57 24.63 21.09
C ALA A 63 10.19 23.92 19.78
N PHE A 64 8.97 24.14 19.29
CA PHE A 64 8.41 23.56 18.07
C PHE A 64 8.04 24.67 17.06
N GLY A 65 8.97 25.57 16.81
CA GLY A 65 8.80 26.66 15.85
C GLY A 65 8.89 26.21 14.39
N TYR A 66 8.84 27.20 13.49
CA TYR A 66 9.03 26.94 12.06
C TYR A 66 10.39 26.32 11.78
N PHE A 67 10.44 25.43 10.78
CA PHE A 67 11.66 24.76 10.37
C PHE A 67 11.64 24.49 8.86
N GLU A 68 12.82 24.21 8.32
CA GLU A 68 12.99 23.67 6.97
C GLU A 68 13.47 22.23 7.06
N PRO A 69 13.13 21.36 6.10
CA PRO A 69 13.65 20.00 6.04
C PRO A 69 15.18 20.00 6.05
N SER A 70 15.75 19.19 6.93
CA SER A 70 17.22 19.15 7.11
C SER A 70 17.92 18.45 5.94
N GLU A 71 19.21 18.72 5.76
CA GLU A 71 20.05 17.97 4.82
C GLU A 71 20.06 16.47 5.16
N GLU A 72 20.03 16.13 6.45
CA GLU A 72 19.95 14.74 6.91
C GLU A 72 18.67 14.03 6.42
N TYR A 73 17.54 14.74 6.40
CA TYR A 73 16.29 14.20 5.86
C TYR A 73 16.42 13.79 4.38
N TYR A 74 16.95 14.69 3.55
CA TYR A 74 17.14 14.38 2.13
C TYR A 74 18.18 13.28 1.91
N ASN A 75 19.28 13.31 2.64
CA ASN A 75 20.33 12.30 2.54
C ASN A 75 19.82 10.93 3.01
N SER A 76 18.96 10.86 4.02
CA SER A 76 18.31 9.61 4.45
C SER A 76 17.47 9.00 3.31
N ILE A 77 16.69 9.81 2.60
CA ILE A 77 15.90 9.35 1.45
C ILE A 77 16.81 8.91 0.29
N ILE A 78 17.81 9.71 -0.04
CA ILE A 78 18.75 9.41 -1.15
C ILE A 78 19.47 8.09 -0.90
N ASN A 79 19.97 7.88 0.30
CA ASN A 79 20.67 6.65 0.67
C ASN A 79 19.72 5.45 0.69
N TRP A 80 18.52 5.61 1.25
CA TRP A 80 17.49 4.56 1.26
C TRP A 80 17.12 4.10 -0.16
N GLN A 81 16.85 5.04 -1.04
CA GLN A 81 16.50 4.74 -2.43
C GLN A 81 17.66 4.09 -3.19
N LYS A 82 18.89 4.53 -2.91
CA LYS A 82 20.08 3.91 -3.51
C LYS A 82 20.27 2.46 -3.05
N GLU A 83 20.20 2.21 -1.75
CA GLU A 83 20.50 0.90 -1.17
C GLU A 83 19.35 -0.11 -1.35
N ARG A 84 18.08 0.33 -1.26
CA ARG A 84 16.91 -0.56 -1.37
C ARG A 84 16.40 -0.71 -2.80
N ASN A 85 16.38 0.38 -3.56
CA ASN A 85 15.76 0.44 -4.88
C ASN A 85 16.77 0.64 -6.02
N LEU A 86 18.06 0.65 -5.72
CA LEU A 86 19.18 0.82 -6.68
C LEU A 86 19.08 2.11 -7.50
N VAL A 87 18.48 3.16 -6.95
CA VAL A 87 18.32 4.46 -7.61
C VAL A 87 19.60 5.26 -7.49
N GLU A 88 20.30 5.46 -8.61
CA GLU A 88 21.52 6.25 -8.68
C GLU A 88 21.22 7.69 -9.14
N GLY A 89 22.05 8.62 -8.65
CA GLY A 89 22.00 10.03 -9.06
C GLY A 89 20.78 10.80 -8.57
N LEU A 90 20.05 10.31 -7.57
CA LEU A 90 18.97 11.03 -6.94
C LEU A 90 19.52 12.27 -6.20
N LYS A 91 18.87 13.43 -6.37
CA LYS A 91 19.23 14.68 -5.74
C LYS A 91 18.08 15.22 -4.91
N ALA A 92 18.40 16.01 -3.88
CA ALA A 92 17.41 16.66 -3.02
C ALA A 92 16.38 17.50 -3.80
N GLU A 93 16.79 18.13 -4.90
CA GLU A 93 15.90 18.95 -5.75
C GLU A 93 14.74 18.16 -6.39
N TYR A 94 14.90 16.83 -6.59
CA TYR A 94 13.84 15.96 -7.13
C TYR A 94 12.87 15.47 -6.06
N ILE A 95 13.21 15.62 -4.78
CA ILE A 95 12.45 15.14 -3.64
C ILE A 95 11.59 16.29 -3.09
N GLY A 96 10.32 15.99 -2.81
CA GLY A 96 9.43 16.92 -2.14
C GLY A 96 8.59 16.19 -1.09
N TYR A 97 8.38 16.84 0.05
CA TYR A 97 7.47 16.34 1.08
C TYR A 97 6.03 16.36 0.58
N GLU A 98 5.28 15.36 0.97
CA GLU A 98 3.84 15.28 0.74
C GLU A 98 3.10 14.88 2.03
N ASN A 99 1.93 15.46 2.23
CA ASN A 99 1.08 15.18 3.39
C ASN A 99 0.27 13.89 3.17
N GLY A 100 0.98 12.77 3.11
CA GLY A 100 0.45 11.45 2.76
C GLY A 100 0.35 11.23 1.25
N VAL A 101 0.36 9.96 0.86
CA VAL A 101 0.28 9.53 -0.55
C VAL A 101 -0.99 10.04 -1.23
N LEU A 102 -2.14 9.98 -0.54
CA LEU A 102 -3.41 10.46 -1.09
C LEU A 102 -3.44 11.98 -1.25
N GLY A 103 -2.73 12.71 -0.40
CA GLY A 103 -2.54 14.16 -0.55
C GLY A 103 -1.77 14.50 -1.82
N CYS A 104 -0.67 13.80 -2.09
CA CYS A 104 0.08 13.93 -3.34
C CYS A 104 -0.77 13.56 -4.56
N LEU A 105 -1.53 12.47 -4.50
CA LEU A 105 -2.44 12.07 -5.57
C LEU A 105 -3.47 13.16 -5.86
N ALA A 106 -4.07 13.76 -4.82
CA ALA A 106 -5.02 14.85 -4.97
C ALA A 106 -4.37 16.08 -5.64
N ALA A 107 -3.17 16.46 -5.20
CA ALA A 107 -2.43 17.56 -5.81
C ALA A 107 -2.06 17.28 -7.28
N ALA A 108 -1.64 16.07 -7.59
CA ALA A 108 -1.27 15.67 -8.95
C ALA A 108 -2.51 15.66 -9.87
N VAL A 109 -3.60 15.03 -9.46
CA VAL A 109 -4.82 14.97 -10.28
C VAL A 109 -5.39 16.37 -10.54
N GLN A 110 -5.36 17.26 -9.58
CA GLN A 110 -5.77 18.66 -9.74
C GLN A 110 -4.82 19.46 -10.65
N SER A 111 -3.54 19.08 -10.69
CA SER A 111 -2.53 19.74 -11.54
C SER A 111 -2.66 19.40 -13.01
N PHE A 112 -3.10 18.18 -13.33
CA PHE A 112 -3.02 17.64 -14.68
C PHE A 112 -4.36 17.24 -15.29
N THR A 113 -5.47 17.40 -14.55
CA THR A 113 -6.82 17.13 -15.04
C THR A 113 -7.80 18.19 -14.55
N ALA A 114 -8.93 18.34 -15.24
CA ALA A 114 -10.07 19.14 -14.82
C ALA A 114 -11.21 18.28 -14.25
N PRO A 115 -12.11 18.83 -13.40
CA PRO A 115 -13.33 18.14 -12.99
C PRO A 115 -14.14 17.65 -14.18
N GLY A 116 -14.60 16.40 -14.13
CA GLY A 116 -15.32 15.73 -15.20
C GLY A 116 -14.42 14.96 -16.19
N GLU A 117 -13.11 15.18 -16.19
CA GLU A 117 -12.18 14.37 -16.99
C GLU A 117 -12.00 12.98 -16.40
N ALA A 118 -11.59 12.05 -17.27
CA ALA A 118 -11.37 10.66 -16.91
C ALA A 118 -9.91 10.40 -16.53
N VAL A 119 -9.71 9.47 -15.60
CA VAL A 119 -8.40 8.96 -15.16
C VAL A 119 -8.39 7.44 -15.25
N LEU A 120 -7.24 6.85 -15.60
CA LEU A 120 -7.08 5.40 -15.70
C LEU A 120 -6.55 4.80 -14.39
N LEU A 121 -7.17 3.70 -13.96
CA LEU A 121 -6.70 2.85 -12.88
C LEU A 121 -6.80 1.38 -13.29
N HIS A 122 -6.04 0.52 -12.61
CA HIS A 122 -6.23 -0.93 -12.72
C HIS A 122 -7.27 -1.41 -11.69
N SER A 123 -8.06 -2.41 -12.07
CA SER A 123 -9.02 -3.08 -11.16
C SER A 123 -8.59 -4.54 -10.93
N PRO A 124 -8.59 -5.07 -9.67
CA PRO A 124 -9.00 -4.36 -8.46
C PRO A 124 -8.10 -3.17 -8.13
N THR A 125 -8.61 -2.19 -7.37
CA THR A 125 -7.87 -0.96 -7.06
C THR A 125 -7.96 -0.60 -5.59
N TYR A 126 -6.99 0.16 -5.10
CA TYR A 126 -7.01 0.66 -3.73
C TYR A 126 -8.13 1.69 -3.53
N ILE A 127 -8.96 1.46 -2.52
CA ILE A 127 -10.13 2.29 -2.19
C ILE A 127 -9.80 3.77 -1.98
N GLY A 128 -8.59 4.09 -1.47
CA GLY A 128 -8.15 5.47 -1.30
C GLY A 128 -8.02 6.22 -2.62
N PHE A 129 -7.67 5.55 -3.72
CA PHE A 129 -7.62 6.18 -5.04
C PHE A 129 -9.02 6.54 -5.51
N THR A 130 -9.99 5.62 -5.35
CA THR A 130 -11.40 5.83 -5.68
C THR A 130 -11.92 7.10 -5.01
N HIS A 131 -11.77 7.22 -3.69
CA HIS A 131 -12.23 8.38 -2.93
C HIS A 131 -11.57 9.68 -3.43
N VAL A 132 -10.25 9.68 -3.65
CA VAL A 132 -9.57 10.90 -4.13
C VAL A 132 -10.13 11.36 -5.47
N PHE A 133 -10.41 10.45 -6.41
CA PHE A 133 -10.94 10.86 -7.71
C PHE A 133 -12.40 11.31 -7.64
N GLU A 134 -13.24 10.60 -6.91
CA GLU A 134 -14.64 10.96 -6.70
C GLU A 134 -14.78 12.32 -6.01
N ASP A 135 -14.05 12.52 -4.91
CA ASP A 135 -14.08 13.77 -4.14
C ASP A 135 -13.55 14.97 -4.93
N ASN A 136 -12.65 14.71 -5.90
CA ASN A 136 -12.15 15.73 -6.82
C ASN A 136 -12.96 15.84 -8.12
N GLY A 137 -14.08 15.12 -8.25
CA GLY A 137 -14.98 15.18 -9.40
C GLY A 137 -14.40 14.59 -10.70
N ARG A 138 -13.48 13.64 -10.62
CA ARG A 138 -12.91 12.93 -11.77
C ARG A 138 -13.65 11.63 -12.03
N LYS A 139 -13.72 11.21 -13.29
CA LYS A 139 -14.32 9.94 -13.69
C LYS A 139 -13.25 8.84 -13.69
N MET A 140 -13.50 7.75 -13.00
CA MET A 140 -12.60 6.61 -13.05
C MET A 140 -12.92 5.72 -14.25
N VAL A 141 -11.88 5.34 -14.97
CA VAL A 141 -11.92 4.31 -16.01
C VAL A 141 -11.02 3.17 -15.56
N LEU A 142 -11.59 2.00 -15.38
CA LEU A 142 -10.90 0.84 -14.84
C LEU A 142 -10.44 -0.07 -15.96
N SER A 143 -9.15 -0.40 -15.99
CA SER A 143 -8.61 -1.50 -16.79
C SER A 143 -8.43 -2.71 -15.89
N ASP A 144 -9.19 -3.78 -16.16
CA ASP A 144 -9.17 -4.97 -15.32
C ASP A 144 -7.84 -5.71 -15.45
N LEU A 145 -7.26 -6.05 -14.32
CA LEU A 145 -6.19 -7.04 -14.27
C LEU A 145 -6.78 -8.43 -14.54
N VAL A 146 -6.05 -9.23 -15.31
CA VAL A 146 -6.40 -10.60 -15.64
C VAL A 146 -5.41 -11.56 -14.99
N GLN A 147 -5.86 -12.79 -14.68
CA GLN A 147 -4.94 -13.83 -14.22
C GLN A 147 -4.53 -14.68 -15.42
N ASP A 148 -3.22 -14.93 -15.56
CA ASP A 148 -2.71 -15.88 -16.52
C ASP A 148 -2.98 -17.33 -16.10
N GLU A 149 -2.57 -18.30 -16.92
CA GLU A 149 -2.76 -19.73 -16.66
C GLU A 149 -2.13 -20.23 -15.35
N SER A 150 -1.13 -19.51 -14.84
CA SER A 150 -0.49 -19.79 -13.55
C SER A 150 -1.16 -19.07 -12.37
N GLY A 151 -2.22 -18.30 -12.61
CA GLY A 151 -2.94 -17.52 -11.61
C GLY A 151 -2.25 -16.21 -11.23
N VAL A 152 -1.23 -15.77 -11.97
CA VAL A 152 -0.54 -14.49 -11.72
C VAL A 152 -1.32 -13.35 -12.37
N TRP A 153 -1.48 -12.26 -11.62
CA TRP A 153 -2.11 -11.06 -12.14
C TRP A 153 -1.26 -10.37 -13.21
N ARG A 154 -1.89 -10.02 -14.33
CA ARG A 154 -1.28 -9.34 -15.48
C ARG A 154 -2.09 -8.12 -15.89
N MET A 155 -1.44 -7.11 -16.47
CA MET A 155 -2.08 -5.97 -17.10
C MET A 155 -2.55 -6.33 -18.51
N ASP A 156 -3.72 -5.83 -18.91
CA ASP A 156 -4.21 -5.89 -20.28
C ASP A 156 -3.84 -4.59 -21.01
N TYR A 157 -2.70 -4.60 -21.69
CA TYR A 157 -2.16 -3.42 -22.37
C TYR A 157 -3.03 -2.93 -23.52
N GLU A 158 -3.74 -3.83 -24.20
CA GLU A 158 -4.66 -3.47 -25.30
C GLU A 158 -5.91 -2.78 -24.73
N ASP A 159 -6.45 -3.28 -23.62
CA ASP A 159 -7.56 -2.64 -22.91
C ASP A 159 -7.18 -1.27 -22.36
N MET A 160 -5.97 -1.14 -21.80
CA MET A 160 -5.43 0.15 -21.34
C MET A 160 -5.39 1.16 -22.48
N ASP A 161 -4.75 0.82 -23.60
CA ASP A 161 -4.60 1.70 -24.76
C ASP A 161 -5.97 2.09 -25.35
N ARG A 162 -6.87 1.13 -25.51
CA ARG A 162 -8.22 1.35 -25.99
C ARG A 162 -9.00 2.32 -25.11
N LYS A 163 -9.02 2.09 -23.79
CA LYS A 163 -9.74 2.94 -22.83
C LYS A 163 -9.16 4.34 -22.73
N ILE A 164 -7.85 4.48 -22.78
CA ILE A 164 -7.19 5.79 -22.77
C ILE A 164 -7.67 6.60 -23.99
N LYS A 165 -7.67 6.02 -25.19
CA LYS A 165 -8.11 6.68 -26.42
C LYS A 165 -9.61 7.00 -26.41
N GLU A 166 -10.44 6.04 -26.03
CA GLU A 166 -11.90 6.16 -25.98
C GLU A 166 -12.35 7.29 -25.04
N HIS A 167 -11.73 7.37 -23.87
CA HIS A 167 -12.09 8.35 -22.84
C HIS A 167 -11.20 9.59 -22.83
N LYS A 168 -10.24 9.71 -23.76
CA LYS A 168 -9.29 10.83 -23.87
C LYS A 168 -8.54 11.09 -22.57
N ILE A 169 -7.99 10.04 -22.00
CA ILE A 169 -7.31 10.09 -20.70
C ILE A 169 -5.88 10.60 -20.87
N HIS A 170 -5.46 11.51 -20.00
CA HIS A 170 -4.10 12.05 -19.93
C HIS A 170 -3.43 11.87 -18.58
N PHE A 171 -4.08 11.14 -17.66
CA PHE A 171 -3.57 10.89 -16.32
C PHE A 171 -3.91 9.47 -15.86
N ALA A 172 -2.91 8.76 -15.37
CA ALA A 172 -3.08 7.38 -14.89
C ALA A 172 -2.42 7.16 -13.53
N VAL A 173 -2.99 6.23 -12.74
CA VAL A 173 -2.37 5.72 -11.52
C VAL A 173 -1.77 4.34 -11.79
N PHE A 174 -0.52 4.19 -11.40
CA PHE A 174 0.21 2.93 -11.42
C PHE A 174 0.60 2.55 -9.99
N CYS A 175 0.09 1.44 -9.48
CA CYS A 175 0.39 0.96 -8.11
C CYS A 175 1.42 -0.17 -8.17
N SER A 176 2.60 0.05 -7.57
CA SER A 176 3.74 -0.89 -7.66
C SER A 176 4.56 -0.90 -6.36
N PRO A 177 4.52 -1.99 -5.59
CA PRO A 177 3.68 -3.19 -5.66
C PRO A 177 2.19 -2.91 -5.59
N HIS A 178 1.41 -3.79 -6.20
CA HIS A 178 -0.02 -3.56 -6.37
C HIS A 178 -0.85 -3.97 -5.14
N ASN A 179 -1.62 -3.05 -4.62
CA ASN A 179 -2.62 -3.29 -3.57
C ASN A 179 -4.02 -3.24 -4.20
N PRO A 180 -4.87 -4.28 -4.06
CA PRO A 180 -4.82 -5.31 -3.02
C PRO A 180 -4.16 -6.64 -3.41
N THR A 181 -3.74 -6.85 -4.66
CA THR A 181 -3.36 -8.17 -5.16
C THR A 181 -1.99 -8.68 -4.69
N GLY A 182 -1.12 -7.78 -4.19
CA GLY A 182 0.25 -8.12 -3.83
C GLY A 182 1.16 -8.42 -5.03
N ARG A 183 0.75 -8.06 -6.25
CA ARG A 183 1.57 -8.25 -7.44
C ARG A 183 2.79 -7.32 -7.40
N VAL A 184 3.97 -7.87 -7.65
CA VAL A 184 5.23 -7.14 -7.91
C VAL A 184 5.49 -7.24 -9.39
N TRP A 185 5.44 -6.09 -10.09
CA TRP A 185 5.56 -6.05 -11.54
C TRP A 185 6.99 -6.34 -12.00
N GLU A 186 7.13 -7.09 -13.07
CA GLU A 186 8.39 -7.38 -13.74
C GLU A 186 8.85 -6.20 -14.62
N TRP A 187 10.12 -6.13 -14.96
CA TRP A 187 10.68 -5.05 -15.78
C TRP A 187 9.91 -4.83 -17.08
N GLU A 188 9.68 -5.91 -17.81
CA GLU A 188 8.99 -5.89 -19.10
C GLU A 188 7.53 -5.49 -18.98
N GLU A 189 6.89 -5.79 -17.85
CA GLU A 189 5.51 -5.38 -17.59
C GLU A 189 5.42 -3.87 -17.36
N ILE A 190 6.33 -3.33 -16.55
CA ILE A 190 6.40 -1.89 -16.30
C ILE A 190 6.75 -1.15 -17.59
N GLU A 191 7.73 -1.63 -18.35
CA GLU A 191 8.16 -1.04 -19.62
C GLU A 191 6.99 -0.98 -20.61
N LYS A 192 6.24 -2.07 -20.79
CA LYS A 192 5.05 -2.11 -21.67
C LYS A 192 3.95 -1.16 -21.21
N ALA A 193 3.67 -1.10 -19.92
CA ALA A 193 2.68 -0.17 -19.37
C ALA A 193 3.10 1.28 -19.62
N MET A 194 4.38 1.60 -19.40
CA MET A 194 4.92 2.95 -19.63
C MET A 194 4.93 3.31 -21.11
N GLU A 195 5.11 2.35 -22.02
CA GLU A 195 4.98 2.58 -23.46
C GLU A 195 3.54 2.91 -23.87
N VAL A 196 2.53 2.23 -23.30
CA VAL A 196 1.11 2.58 -23.49
C VAL A 196 0.85 4.01 -23.04
N TYR A 197 1.31 4.40 -21.86
CA TYR A 197 1.15 5.77 -21.35
C TYR A 197 1.88 6.80 -22.21
N LYS A 198 3.08 6.48 -22.68
CA LYS A 198 3.87 7.32 -23.59
C LYS A 198 3.13 7.57 -24.91
N ASN A 199 2.62 6.52 -25.53
CA ASN A 199 1.94 6.58 -26.82
C ASN A 199 0.63 7.38 -26.77
N ASN A 200 0.09 7.60 -25.57
CA ASN A 200 -1.13 8.36 -25.31
C ASN A 200 -0.89 9.67 -24.53
N ASP A 201 0.35 10.09 -24.39
CA ASP A 201 0.75 11.33 -23.69
C ASP A 201 0.17 11.45 -22.27
N CYS A 202 0.14 10.35 -21.52
CA CYS A 202 -0.34 10.33 -20.16
C CYS A 202 0.77 10.70 -19.15
N VAL A 203 0.44 11.55 -18.18
CA VAL A 203 1.19 11.70 -16.93
C VAL A 203 0.84 10.52 -16.04
N VAL A 204 1.84 9.92 -15.40
CA VAL A 204 1.65 8.78 -14.52
C VAL A 204 2.00 9.16 -13.08
N ILE A 205 1.11 8.86 -12.13
CA ILE A 205 1.46 8.81 -10.73
C ILE A 205 1.70 7.36 -10.32
N SER A 206 2.92 7.07 -9.86
CA SER A 206 3.29 5.74 -9.39
C SER A 206 3.27 5.69 -7.87
N ASP A 207 2.32 4.96 -7.30
CA ASP A 207 2.28 4.70 -5.87
C ASP A 207 3.18 3.53 -5.53
N GLU A 208 4.34 3.83 -4.97
CA GLU A 208 5.38 2.88 -4.59
C GLU A 208 5.53 2.74 -3.07
N ILE A 209 4.47 3.06 -2.32
CA ILE A 209 4.47 3.02 -0.84
C ILE A 209 4.77 1.62 -0.26
N TRP A 210 4.61 0.56 -1.06
CA TRP A 210 4.87 -0.82 -0.68
C TRP A 210 6.24 -1.35 -1.14
N SER A 211 7.08 -0.49 -1.72
CA SER A 211 8.36 -0.87 -2.36
C SER A 211 9.33 -1.66 -1.47
N ASP A 212 9.31 -1.44 -0.17
CA ASP A 212 10.17 -2.16 0.79
C ASP A 212 9.60 -3.51 1.23
N LEU A 213 8.28 -3.72 1.04
CA LEU A 213 7.57 -4.89 1.53
C LEU A 213 7.42 -5.94 0.42
N ILE A 214 8.56 -6.39 -0.07
CA ILE A 214 8.68 -7.39 -1.12
C ILE A 214 9.00 -8.74 -0.49
N LEU A 215 8.18 -9.75 -0.80
CA LEU A 215 8.38 -11.09 -0.27
C LEU A 215 9.60 -11.76 -0.91
N GLN A 216 10.23 -12.72 -0.21
CA GLN A 216 11.46 -13.37 -0.66
C GLN A 216 11.31 -13.93 -2.08
N GLY A 217 12.38 -13.79 -2.86
CA GLY A 217 12.42 -14.23 -4.26
C GLY A 217 11.92 -13.20 -5.27
N ASN A 218 11.38 -12.06 -4.81
CA ASN A 218 10.92 -10.98 -5.67
C ASN A 218 11.73 -9.70 -5.42
N HIS A 219 11.70 -8.77 -6.39
CA HIS A 219 12.39 -7.48 -6.30
C HIS A 219 11.49 -6.36 -6.79
N HIS A 220 11.47 -5.25 -6.06
CA HIS A 220 10.81 -4.03 -6.53
C HIS A 220 11.65 -3.37 -7.63
N ILE A 221 10.97 -2.89 -8.65
CA ILE A 221 11.56 -2.10 -9.74
C ILE A 221 10.87 -0.74 -9.74
N PRO A 222 11.60 0.35 -9.42
CA PRO A 222 11.02 1.69 -9.52
C PRO A 222 10.52 1.97 -10.93
N THR A 223 9.29 2.44 -11.06
CA THR A 223 8.68 2.74 -12.37
C THR A 223 9.52 3.71 -13.20
N GLN A 224 10.20 4.64 -12.54
CA GLN A 224 11.08 5.63 -13.17
C GLN A 224 12.40 5.06 -13.70
N SER A 225 12.73 3.80 -13.43
CA SER A 225 14.01 3.21 -13.83
C SER A 225 13.98 2.50 -15.17
N VAL A 226 12.79 2.14 -15.69
CA VAL A 226 12.67 1.30 -16.91
C VAL A 226 13.00 2.05 -18.22
N SER A 227 12.87 3.37 -18.24
CA SER A 227 13.28 4.18 -19.40
C SER A 227 13.45 5.66 -19.04
N GLU A 228 14.11 6.43 -19.91
CA GLU A 228 14.18 7.89 -19.75
C GLU A 228 12.80 8.55 -19.85
N ASP A 229 11.94 8.07 -20.74
CA ASP A 229 10.57 8.56 -20.87
C ASP A 229 9.76 8.28 -19.60
N ALA A 230 9.84 7.05 -19.04
CA ALA A 230 9.21 6.70 -17.78
C ALA A 230 9.68 7.61 -16.64
N ARG A 231 10.97 7.91 -16.57
CA ARG A 231 11.55 8.84 -15.60
C ARG A 231 10.93 10.24 -15.71
N ASN A 232 10.73 10.72 -16.92
CA ASN A 232 10.26 12.08 -17.18
C ASN A 232 8.74 12.26 -17.07
N ARG A 233 7.94 11.21 -17.27
CA ARG A 233 6.46 11.30 -17.18
C ARG A 233 5.88 10.89 -15.85
N THR A 234 6.70 10.34 -14.92
CA THR A 234 6.23 9.75 -13.69
C THR A 234 6.45 10.65 -12.48
N ILE A 235 5.39 10.77 -11.67
CA ILE A 235 5.38 11.26 -10.32
C ILE A 235 5.44 10.03 -9.42
N ALA A 236 6.59 9.67 -8.88
CA ALA A 236 6.71 8.53 -7.97
C ALA A 236 6.50 8.95 -6.51
N ILE A 237 5.73 8.19 -5.75
CA ILE A 237 5.41 8.49 -4.35
C ILE A 237 5.84 7.34 -3.46
N TYR A 238 6.52 7.70 -2.38
CA TYR A 238 7.05 6.80 -1.36
C TYR A 238 6.68 7.28 0.04
N ALA A 239 6.64 6.38 1.00
CA ALA A 239 6.50 6.74 2.41
C ALA A 239 7.02 5.64 3.33
N PRO A 240 7.57 5.97 4.51
CA PRO A 240 7.93 4.98 5.52
C PRO A 240 6.72 4.37 6.24
N SER A 241 5.52 4.87 5.97
CA SER A 241 4.30 4.56 6.75
C SER A 241 3.89 3.09 6.69
N LYS A 242 4.05 2.42 5.55
CA LYS A 242 3.76 0.98 5.42
C LYS A 242 4.93 0.13 5.88
N THR A 243 6.12 0.51 5.53
CA THR A 243 7.35 -0.20 5.88
C THR A 243 7.58 -0.26 7.40
N PHE A 244 7.35 0.85 8.11
CA PHE A 244 7.66 0.99 9.54
C PHE A 244 6.44 1.25 10.43
N ASN A 245 5.22 1.04 9.92
CA ASN A 245 3.99 1.26 10.70
C ASN A 245 3.83 2.70 11.20
N LEU A 246 4.11 3.70 10.38
CA LEU A 246 4.11 5.13 10.73
C LEU A 246 2.92 5.90 10.16
N ALA A 247 1.82 5.23 9.80
CA ALA A 247 0.67 5.91 9.20
C ALA A 247 0.08 7.03 10.09
N GLY A 248 0.12 6.85 11.41
CA GLY A 248 -0.34 7.86 12.38
C GLY A 248 0.51 9.13 12.46
N LEU A 249 1.73 9.12 11.94
CA LEU A 249 2.59 10.30 11.90
C LEU A 249 2.43 11.10 10.61
N ILE A 250 1.73 10.58 9.64
CA ILE A 250 1.55 11.15 8.30
C ILE A 250 2.89 11.67 7.73
N GLY A 251 3.22 11.33 6.52
CA GLY A 251 4.45 11.76 5.88
C GLY A 251 4.75 10.85 4.71
N SER A 252 4.97 11.46 3.57
CA SER A 252 5.39 10.81 2.35
C SER A 252 6.29 11.78 1.59
N TYR A 253 6.87 11.31 0.52
CA TYR A 253 7.65 12.16 -0.36
C TYR A 253 7.47 11.72 -1.81
N HIS A 254 7.51 12.70 -2.69
CA HIS A 254 7.59 12.41 -4.11
C HIS A 254 9.03 12.45 -4.61
N ILE A 255 9.28 11.70 -5.69
CA ILE A 255 10.46 11.84 -6.53
C ILE A 255 9.96 12.21 -7.92
N ILE A 256 10.31 13.42 -8.40
CA ILE A 256 9.90 13.92 -9.72
C ILE A 256 11.12 14.53 -10.41
N TYR A 257 11.60 13.88 -11.46
CA TYR A 257 12.77 14.35 -12.23
C TYR A 257 12.40 15.50 -13.18
N ASN A 258 11.25 15.41 -13.84
CA ASN A 258 10.77 16.43 -14.78
C ASN A 258 10.44 17.74 -14.04
N PRO A 259 11.13 18.87 -14.34
CA PRO A 259 10.90 20.13 -13.64
C PRO A 259 9.48 20.66 -13.84
N TYR A 260 8.87 20.48 -15.02
CA TYR A 260 7.51 20.93 -15.28
C TYR A 260 6.50 20.22 -14.39
N LEU A 261 6.58 18.88 -14.29
CA LEU A 261 5.69 18.11 -13.42
C LEU A 261 5.89 18.48 -11.95
N ARG A 262 7.15 18.59 -11.55
CA ARG A 262 7.53 18.92 -10.16
C ARG A 262 7.01 20.29 -9.74
N ASP A 263 7.21 21.31 -10.56
CA ASP A 263 6.76 22.67 -10.28
C ASP A 263 5.23 22.77 -10.22
N ARG A 264 4.53 22.06 -11.09
CA ARG A 264 3.06 21.99 -11.09
C ARG A 264 2.51 21.34 -9.81
N VAL A 265 3.06 20.17 -9.40
CA VAL A 265 2.65 19.49 -8.17
C VAL A 265 2.95 20.34 -6.95
N ARG A 266 4.17 20.90 -6.82
CA ARG A 266 4.56 21.77 -5.70
C ARG A 266 3.69 23.00 -5.60
N LYS A 267 3.38 23.63 -6.73
CA LYS A 267 2.50 24.80 -6.77
C LYS A 267 1.09 24.44 -6.29
N GLN A 268 0.54 23.33 -6.74
CA GLN A 268 -0.79 22.89 -6.32
C GLN A 268 -0.83 22.54 -4.84
N SER A 269 0.15 21.79 -4.34
CA SER A 269 0.29 21.48 -2.91
C SER A 269 0.39 22.73 -2.04
N GLY A 270 1.11 23.75 -2.51
CA GLY A 270 1.25 25.03 -1.82
C GLY A 270 -0.03 25.87 -1.79
N LEU A 271 -0.89 25.79 -2.81
CA LEU A 271 -2.12 26.59 -2.89
C LEU A 271 -3.10 26.33 -1.74
N CYS A 272 -3.15 25.10 -1.27
CA CYS A 272 -4.06 24.71 -0.18
C CYS A 272 -3.46 24.92 1.21
N HIS A 273 -2.21 25.31 1.31
CA HIS A 273 -1.46 25.49 2.56
C HIS A 273 -1.49 24.28 3.52
N TYR A 274 -1.82 23.09 3.04
CA TYR A 274 -1.91 21.89 3.87
C TYR A 274 -0.64 21.05 3.86
N ASN A 275 0.24 21.26 2.86
CA ASN A 275 1.41 20.43 2.64
C ASN A 275 2.63 20.94 3.44
N SER A 276 2.45 21.10 4.74
CA SER A 276 3.52 21.49 5.67
C SER A 276 3.98 20.28 6.48
N MET A 277 5.28 20.01 6.42
CA MET A 277 5.87 18.87 7.14
C MET A 277 5.71 19.03 8.66
N ASN A 278 5.34 17.93 9.31
CA ASN A 278 5.42 17.83 10.77
C ASN A 278 6.86 17.48 11.18
N VAL A 279 7.42 18.22 12.13
CA VAL A 279 8.81 18.02 12.56
C VAL A 279 9.06 16.62 13.12
N LEU A 280 8.09 16.02 13.82
CA LEU A 280 8.25 14.65 14.36
C LEU A 280 8.22 13.61 13.26
N SER A 281 7.45 13.84 12.19
CA SER A 281 7.44 12.97 11.00
C SER A 281 8.78 12.99 10.27
N MET A 282 9.43 14.15 10.20
CA MET A 282 10.80 14.27 9.67
C MET A 282 11.79 13.40 10.46
N HIS A 283 11.78 13.55 11.78
CA HIS A 283 12.67 12.77 12.66
C HIS A 283 12.34 11.28 12.66
N ALA A 284 11.05 10.91 12.51
CA ALA A 284 10.65 9.51 12.36
C ALA A 284 11.23 8.89 11.08
N LEU A 285 11.17 9.59 9.93
CA LEU A 285 11.77 9.13 8.69
C LEU A 285 13.28 8.97 8.79
N ILE A 286 13.96 9.96 9.38
CA ILE A 286 15.41 9.90 9.58
C ILE A 286 15.76 8.67 10.44
N GLY A 287 15.03 8.45 11.54
CA GLY A 287 15.22 7.27 12.39
C GLY A 287 14.92 5.95 11.70
N ALA A 288 13.90 5.93 10.83
CA ALA A 288 13.52 4.75 10.05
C ALA A 288 14.59 4.34 9.03
N TYR A 289 15.19 5.32 8.36
CA TYR A 289 16.13 5.09 7.25
C TYR A 289 17.60 5.00 7.71
N ARG A 290 17.82 4.67 8.99
CA ARG A 290 19.13 4.33 9.53
C ARG A 290 19.55 2.91 9.13
N PRO A 291 20.83 2.55 9.27
CA PRO A 291 21.30 1.16 9.01
C PRO A 291 20.49 0.09 9.75
N GLU A 292 20.03 0.38 10.98
CA GLU A 292 19.19 -0.51 11.78
C GLU A 292 17.83 -0.77 11.12
N GLY A 293 17.30 0.24 10.40
CA GLY A 293 16.07 0.11 9.63
C GLY A 293 16.19 -0.90 8.48
N HIS A 294 17.32 -0.97 7.81
CA HIS A 294 17.56 -1.99 6.77
C HIS A 294 17.48 -3.41 7.36
N VAL A 295 18.17 -3.65 8.48
CA VAL A 295 18.14 -4.94 9.16
C VAL A 295 16.71 -5.31 9.61
N TRP A 296 16.00 -4.34 10.19
CA TRP A 296 14.62 -4.54 10.65
C TRP A 296 13.68 -4.92 9.49
N VAL A 297 13.80 -4.24 8.35
CA VAL A 297 12.98 -4.53 7.16
C VAL A 297 13.31 -5.90 6.59
N ASP A 298 14.57 -6.28 6.55
CA ASP A 298 14.97 -7.59 6.02
C ASP A 298 14.43 -8.74 6.90
N GLU A 299 14.53 -8.62 8.23
CA GLU A 299 13.91 -9.58 9.16
C GLU A 299 12.37 -9.58 9.06
N LEU A 300 11.73 -8.40 8.93
CA LEU A 300 10.28 -8.31 8.69
C LEU A 300 9.87 -9.06 7.43
N ARG A 301 10.61 -8.89 6.34
CA ARG A 301 10.32 -9.58 5.05
C ARG A 301 10.38 -11.12 5.20
N GLU A 302 11.28 -11.64 6.01
CA GLU A 302 11.33 -13.09 6.33
C GLU A 302 10.06 -13.53 7.06
N VAL A 303 9.65 -12.78 8.08
CA VAL A 303 8.43 -13.07 8.86
C VAL A 303 7.19 -13.00 7.97
N LEU A 304 7.05 -11.95 7.17
CA LEU A 304 5.92 -11.78 6.26
C LEU A 304 5.88 -12.87 5.20
N THR A 305 7.02 -13.25 4.63
CA THR A 305 7.09 -14.36 3.68
C THR A 305 6.61 -15.67 4.31
N GLY A 306 7.05 -15.96 5.54
CA GLY A 306 6.59 -17.14 6.27
C GLY A 306 5.09 -17.11 6.57
N ASN A 307 4.55 -15.95 6.95
CA ASN A 307 3.10 -15.80 7.21
C ASN A 307 2.28 -15.98 5.94
N VAL A 308 2.71 -15.38 4.82
CA VAL A 308 2.04 -15.51 3.52
C VAL A 308 2.08 -16.96 3.04
N GLU A 309 3.23 -17.61 3.12
CA GLU A 309 3.35 -19.02 2.72
C GLU A 309 2.39 -19.93 3.49
N PHE A 310 2.38 -19.80 4.80
CA PHE A 310 1.46 -20.56 5.64
C PHE A 310 -0.01 -20.30 5.27
N ALA A 311 -0.40 -19.03 5.20
CA ALA A 311 -1.78 -18.66 4.92
C ALA A 311 -2.22 -19.13 3.53
N TYR A 312 -1.35 -18.98 2.53
CA TYR A 312 -1.60 -19.43 1.17
C TYR A 312 -1.82 -20.95 1.10
N GLN A 313 -0.91 -21.75 1.67
CA GLN A 313 -1.04 -23.21 1.70
C GLN A 313 -2.27 -23.65 2.49
N HIS A 314 -2.52 -23.03 3.65
CA HIS A 314 -3.67 -23.35 4.48
C HIS A 314 -5.01 -23.12 3.74
N ILE A 315 -5.12 -22.03 2.98
CA ILE A 315 -6.31 -21.74 2.17
C ILE A 315 -6.51 -22.82 1.09
N LEU A 316 -5.45 -23.17 0.37
CA LEU A 316 -5.52 -24.18 -0.68
C LEU A 316 -5.94 -25.56 -0.15
N GLU A 317 -5.51 -25.89 1.07
CA GLU A 317 -5.79 -27.19 1.68
C GLU A 317 -7.15 -27.26 2.38
N HIS A 318 -7.65 -26.14 2.93
CA HIS A 318 -8.79 -26.16 3.86
C HIS A 318 -10.00 -25.31 3.44
N PHE A 319 -9.83 -24.33 2.53
CA PHE A 319 -10.92 -23.42 2.15
C PHE A 319 -11.40 -23.70 0.72
N GLU A 320 -12.03 -24.87 0.55
CA GLU A 320 -12.52 -25.32 -0.77
C GLU A 320 -13.45 -24.28 -1.41
N GLY A 321 -13.11 -23.83 -2.62
CA GLY A 321 -13.86 -22.82 -3.37
C GLY A 321 -13.46 -21.38 -3.08
N VAL A 322 -12.47 -21.14 -2.20
CA VAL A 322 -11.80 -19.84 -2.07
C VAL A 322 -10.60 -19.80 -2.99
N LYS A 323 -10.50 -18.74 -3.81
CA LYS A 323 -9.41 -18.55 -4.77
C LYS A 323 -8.57 -17.35 -4.40
N LEU A 324 -7.27 -17.41 -4.65
CA LEU A 324 -6.36 -16.30 -4.50
C LEU A 324 -5.13 -16.49 -5.40
N ALA A 325 -4.55 -15.37 -5.84
CA ALA A 325 -3.18 -15.35 -6.35
C ALA A 325 -2.20 -15.29 -5.17
N LYS A 326 -1.07 -15.99 -5.27
CA LYS A 326 -0.01 -15.88 -4.26
C LYS A 326 0.61 -14.48 -4.34
N PRO A 327 0.55 -13.67 -3.28
CA PRO A 327 1.16 -12.35 -3.31
C PRO A 327 2.67 -12.45 -3.37
N GLN A 328 3.30 -11.49 -4.03
CA GLN A 328 4.75 -11.36 -4.20
C GLN A 328 5.30 -10.19 -3.39
N GLY A 329 4.43 -9.30 -2.96
CA GLY A 329 4.72 -8.14 -2.12
C GLY A 329 3.51 -7.76 -1.28
N THR A 330 3.66 -6.71 -0.48
CA THR A 330 2.73 -6.30 0.58
C THR A 330 2.65 -7.34 1.71
N TYR A 331 1.74 -7.13 2.64
CA TYR A 331 1.34 -8.14 3.64
C TYR A 331 -0.15 -8.46 3.57
N MET A 332 -0.73 -8.28 2.37
CA MET A 332 -2.16 -8.49 2.14
C MET A 332 -2.42 -9.77 1.37
N LEU A 333 -3.43 -10.53 1.80
CA LEU A 333 -4.11 -11.53 0.97
C LEU A 333 -5.38 -10.92 0.39
N TYR A 334 -5.68 -11.28 -0.84
CA TYR A 334 -6.91 -10.87 -1.52
C TYR A 334 -7.64 -12.11 -2.02
N LEU A 335 -8.72 -12.46 -1.32
CA LEU A 335 -9.47 -13.70 -1.48
C LEU A 335 -10.67 -13.46 -2.39
N ASP A 336 -10.91 -14.36 -3.32
CA ASP A 336 -12.19 -14.49 -4.04
C ASP A 336 -12.99 -15.62 -3.41
N CYS A 337 -14.11 -15.28 -2.81
CA CYS A 337 -14.97 -16.19 -2.07
C CYS A 337 -16.26 -16.57 -2.84
N GLU A 338 -16.36 -16.23 -4.15
CA GLU A 338 -17.58 -16.40 -4.93
C GLU A 338 -18.05 -17.85 -4.97
N GLU A 339 -17.17 -18.77 -5.33
CA GLU A 339 -17.51 -20.19 -5.48
C GLU A 339 -17.95 -20.81 -4.15
N TRP A 340 -17.22 -20.50 -3.07
CA TRP A 340 -17.55 -20.99 -1.73
C TRP A 340 -18.91 -20.45 -1.26
N CYS A 341 -19.16 -19.15 -1.38
CA CYS A 341 -20.43 -18.54 -0.99
C CYS A 341 -21.61 -19.13 -1.78
N LYS A 342 -21.46 -19.30 -3.09
CA LYS A 342 -22.48 -19.92 -3.94
C LYS A 342 -22.75 -21.39 -3.56
N LYS A 343 -21.70 -22.16 -3.27
CA LYS A 343 -21.82 -23.56 -2.83
C LYS A 343 -22.57 -23.70 -1.51
N LYS A 344 -22.33 -22.79 -0.57
CA LYS A 344 -22.99 -22.76 0.76
C LYS A 344 -24.36 -22.04 0.73
N GLY A 345 -24.70 -21.34 -0.35
CA GLY A 345 -25.94 -20.60 -0.48
C GLY A 345 -26.01 -19.36 0.44
N ILE A 346 -24.87 -18.73 0.72
CA ILE A 346 -24.78 -17.54 1.57
C ILE A 346 -24.23 -16.34 0.81
N THR A 347 -24.47 -15.17 1.35
CA THR A 347 -23.94 -13.89 0.86
C THR A 347 -22.52 -13.62 1.38
N LEU A 348 -21.81 -12.70 0.73
CA LEU A 348 -20.51 -12.25 1.23
C LEU A 348 -20.65 -11.57 2.61
N ASP A 349 -21.75 -10.86 2.88
CA ASP A 349 -22.03 -10.24 4.17
C ASP A 349 -22.09 -11.27 5.31
N GLU A 350 -22.75 -12.40 5.06
CA GLU A 350 -22.83 -13.50 6.03
C GLU A 350 -21.45 -14.10 6.27
N LEU A 351 -20.64 -14.28 5.23
CA LEU A 351 -19.26 -14.74 5.37
C LEU A 351 -18.40 -13.77 6.16
N ILE A 352 -18.47 -12.47 5.85
CA ILE A 352 -17.72 -11.44 6.58
C ILE A 352 -18.10 -11.45 8.06
N LYS A 353 -19.41 -11.49 8.37
CA LYS A 353 -19.90 -11.57 9.75
C LYS A 353 -19.50 -12.85 10.46
N ALA A 354 -19.45 -13.98 9.76
CA ALA A 354 -19.01 -15.25 10.34
C ALA A 354 -17.54 -15.19 10.80
N GLY A 355 -16.64 -14.63 9.99
CA GLY A 355 -15.25 -14.43 10.39
C GLY A 355 -15.09 -13.47 11.56
N ILE A 356 -15.81 -12.34 11.54
CA ILE A 356 -15.80 -11.36 12.64
C ILE A 356 -16.33 -11.99 13.94
N ARG A 357 -17.36 -12.81 13.86
CA ARG A 357 -17.95 -13.49 15.03
C ARG A 357 -16.95 -14.34 15.80
N VAL A 358 -16.00 -14.96 15.10
CA VAL A 358 -14.92 -15.75 15.73
C VAL A 358 -13.65 -14.92 15.99
N GLY A 359 -13.77 -13.60 15.94
CA GLY A 359 -12.71 -12.66 16.28
C GLY A 359 -11.73 -12.35 15.14
N VAL A 360 -11.89 -12.91 13.95
CA VAL A 360 -11.03 -12.58 12.79
C VAL A 360 -11.59 -11.34 12.11
N ILE A 361 -10.98 -10.20 12.37
CA ILE A 361 -11.44 -8.92 11.82
C ILE A 361 -10.76 -8.70 10.47
N TRP A 362 -11.41 -9.09 9.40
CA TRP A 362 -10.99 -8.93 8.01
C TRP A 362 -11.76 -7.82 7.29
N GLN A 363 -11.34 -7.48 6.10
CA GLN A 363 -11.91 -6.35 5.36
C GLN A 363 -12.79 -6.81 4.21
N ASP A 364 -13.97 -6.18 4.08
CA ASP A 364 -14.78 -6.23 2.86
C ASP A 364 -13.93 -5.79 1.65
N GLY A 365 -13.81 -6.68 0.68
CA GLY A 365 -13.01 -6.45 -0.52
C GLY A 365 -13.79 -5.83 -1.68
N ARG A 366 -15.11 -5.66 -1.57
CA ARG A 366 -15.97 -5.09 -2.62
C ARG A 366 -15.58 -3.65 -3.00
N PRO A 367 -15.20 -2.77 -2.04
CA PRO A 367 -14.73 -1.43 -2.37
C PRO A 367 -13.45 -1.38 -3.22
N PHE A 368 -12.76 -2.51 -3.38
CA PHE A 368 -11.62 -2.66 -4.30
C PHE A 368 -12.06 -3.08 -5.72
N ASN A 369 -13.35 -2.99 -6.03
CA ASN A 369 -13.97 -3.32 -7.32
C ASN A 369 -14.00 -4.82 -7.67
N ARG A 370 -14.23 -5.68 -6.67
CA ARG A 370 -14.50 -7.12 -6.86
C ARG A 370 -15.63 -7.57 -5.94
N PRO A 371 -16.75 -8.10 -6.48
CA PRO A 371 -18.00 -8.30 -5.73
C PRO A 371 -17.94 -9.37 -4.63
N TRP A 372 -17.01 -10.31 -4.71
CA TRP A 372 -16.90 -11.45 -3.80
C TRP A 372 -15.57 -11.49 -3.04
N ALA A 373 -14.89 -10.35 -2.95
CA ALA A 373 -13.56 -10.30 -2.37
C ALA A 373 -13.56 -10.02 -0.87
N ILE A 374 -12.59 -10.62 -0.19
CA ILE A 374 -12.17 -10.28 1.18
C ILE A 374 -10.67 -9.99 1.15
N ARG A 375 -10.23 -8.92 1.85
CA ARG A 375 -8.81 -8.63 2.03
C ARG A 375 -8.40 -8.92 3.47
N MET A 376 -7.24 -9.58 3.65
CA MET A 376 -6.68 -9.91 4.96
C MET A 376 -5.26 -9.37 5.10
N ASN A 377 -4.96 -8.82 6.27
CA ASN A 377 -3.63 -8.37 6.68
C ASN A 377 -2.91 -9.50 7.43
N LEU A 378 -1.67 -9.80 7.04
CA LEU A 378 -0.83 -10.84 7.65
C LEU A 378 0.35 -10.30 8.47
N ALA A 379 0.44 -8.97 8.68
CA ALA A 379 1.50 -8.34 9.47
C ALA A 379 1.25 -8.45 10.98
N LEU A 380 1.17 -9.72 11.46
CA LEU A 380 0.98 -10.10 12.86
C LEU A 380 2.02 -11.16 13.26
N PRO A 381 2.29 -11.34 14.57
CA PRO A 381 3.02 -12.50 15.06
C PRO A 381 2.43 -13.82 14.52
N ARG A 382 3.28 -14.73 14.13
CA ARG A 382 2.91 -16.01 13.52
C ARG A 382 1.81 -16.75 14.29
N SER A 383 1.90 -16.77 15.61
CA SER A 383 0.92 -17.40 16.50
C SER A 383 -0.50 -16.83 16.31
N ARG A 384 -0.61 -15.52 16.01
CA ARG A 384 -1.91 -14.88 15.77
C ARG A 384 -2.47 -15.22 14.37
N VAL A 385 -1.59 -15.34 13.38
CA VAL A 385 -1.98 -15.79 12.04
C VAL A 385 -2.50 -17.24 12.12
N GLU A 386 -1.76 -18.12 12.76
CA GLU A 386 -2.17 -19.52 12.93
C GLU A 386 -3.51 -19.64 13.67
N GLU A 387 -3.70 -18.88 14.75
CA GLU A 387 -4.95 -18.87 15.50
C GLU A 387 -6.13 -18.36 14.65
N ALA A 388 -5.93 -17.30 13.85
CA ALA A 388 -6.97 -16.81 12.96
C ALA A 388 -7.40 -17.88 11.94
N PHE A 389 -6.45 -18.55 11.31
CA PHE A 389 -6.72 -19.58 10.32
C PHE A 389 -7.35 -20.84 10.95
N ARG A 390 -6.92 -21.22 12.15
CA ARG A 390 -7.58 -22.29 12.92
C ARG A 390 -9.06 -21.98 13.17
N ARG A 391 -9.37 -20.76 13.65
CA ARG A 391 -10.76 -20.33 13.87
C ARG A 391 -11.59 -20.33 12.58
N LEU A 392 -11.02 -19.80 11.50
CA LEU A 392 -11.70 -19.79 10.21
C LEU A 392 -11.98 -21.20 9.71
N THR A 393 -11.04 -22.14 9.83
CA THR A 393 -11.24 -23.55 9.45
C THR A 393 -12.32 -24.20 10.29
N GLU A 394 -12.28 -24.03 11.61
CA GLU A 394 -13.18 -24.73 12.53
C GLU A 394 -14.62 -24.21 12.51
N TYR A 395 -14.79 -22.89 12.34
CA TYR A 395 -16.11 -22.26 12.55
C TYR A 395 -16.69 -21.57 11.31
N VAL A 396 -15.92 -21.35 10.25
CA VAL A 396 -16.37 -20.60 9.08
C VAL A 396 -16.35 -21.43 7.82
N PHE A 397 -15.21 -22.06 7.51
CA PHE A 397 -15.02 -22.84 6.29
C PHE A 397 -15.23 -24.37 6.46
N ALA A 398 -15.76 -24.78 7.61
CA ALA A 398 -16.07 -26.19 7.91
C ALA A 398 -17.11 -26.80 6.97
#